data_6d7b76d431d5566a062be6cb6ca559b1
#
_entry.id   6d7b76d431d5566a062be6cb6ca559b1
#
_cell.length_a   1.000
_cell.length_b   1.000
_cell.length_c   1.000
_cell.angle_alpha   90.00
_cell.angle_beta   90.00
_cell.angle_gamma   90.00
#
_symmetry.space_group_name_H-M   'P 1'
#
loop_
_entity.id
_entity.type
_entity.pdbx_description
1 polymer ?
#
loop_
_entity_poly.entity_id
_entity_poly.type
_entity_poly.pdbx_seq_one_letter_code
_entity_poly.pdbx_strand_id
1 'polypeptide(L)'
;MKLSELCVGDTAEVLSFGGGNRGYRTRLMAMGLTPGTRFTLKRLAPLGDPVEIEVRGFSLTLRKQEAEAIRVARCDAAVQQAGEQG
;
A
#
# COMPACT_ATOMS: atom_id res chain seq x y z
N MET A 1 4.04 0.84 -9.62
CA MET A 1 2.62 0.48 -9.74
C MET A 1 1.81 1.21 -8.67
N LYS A 2 0.52 1.28 -8.85
CA LYS A 2 -0.34 1.91 -7.85
C LYS A 2 -0.82 0.87 -6.87
N LEU A 3 -1.12 1.33 -5.65
CA LEU A 3 -1.66 0.43 -4.65
C LEU A 3 -2.92 -0.26 -5.13
N SER A 4 -3.72 0.44 -5.91
CA SER A 4 -4.99 -0.11 -6.40
C SER A 4 -4.79 -1.28 -7.37
N GLU A 5 -3.58 -1.53 -7.82
CA GLU A 5 -3.30 -2.64 -8.72
C GLU A 5 -2.92 -3.91 -7.97
N LEU A 6 -2.84 -3.87 -6.66
CA LEU A 6 -2.52 -5.04 -5.86
C LEU A 6 -3.72 -5.94 -5.68
N CYS A 7 -3.45 -7.19 -5.35
CA CYS A 7 -4.51 -8.15 -5.01
C CYS A 7 -4.53 -8.36 -3.51
N VAL A 8 -5.70 -8.78 -3.00
CA VAL A 8 -5.82 -9.07 -1.57
C VAL A 8 -4.80 -10.14 -1.20
N GLY A 9 -4.08 -9.87 -0.12
CA GLY A 9 -3.02 -10.77 0.34
C GLY A 9 -1.64 -10.34 -0.11
N ASP A 10 -1.55 -9.42 -1.07
CA ASP A 10 -0.24 -8.96 -1.53
C ASP A 10 0.39 -8.06 -0.47
N THR A 11 1.71 -8.19 -0.35
CA THR A 11 2.49 -7.28 0.48
C THR A 11 3.29 -6.38 -0.45
N ALA A 12 3.39 -5.12 -0.10
CA ALA A 12 4.07 -4.15 -0.92
C ALA A 12 4.73 -3.09 -0.05
N GLU A 13 5.58 -2.31 -0.69
CA GLU A 13 6.31 -1.24 -0.01
C GLU A 13 5.96 0.08 -0.66
N VAL A 14 5.71 1.09 0.15
CA VAL A 14 5.43 2.42 -0.36
C VAL A 14 6.69 3.02 -0.96
N LEU A 15 6.62 3.46 -2.20
CA LEU A 15 7.76 4.09 -2.86
C LEU A 15 7.64 5.60 -2.83
N SER A 16 6.49 6.11 -3.23
CA SER A 16 6.29 7.54 -3.31
C SER A 16 4.82 7.83 -3.47
N PHE A 17 4.48 9.11 -3.53
CA PHE A 17 3.12 9.52 -3.77
C PHE A 17 3.11 10.24 -5.12
N GLY A 18 2.23 9.80 -5.99
CA GLY A 18 2.20 10.34 -7.34
C GLY A 18 0.88 10.96 -7.65
N GLY A 19 0.94 11.96 -8.48
CA GLY A 19 -0.20 12.60 -9.08
C GLY A 19 -1.25 13.02 -8.12
N GLY A 20 -1.74 14.16 -8.25
CA GLY A 20 -2.91 14.51 -7.57
C GLY A 20 -2.76 15.44 -6.42
N ASN A 21 -3.52 15.21 -5.41
CA ASN A 21 -3.78 16.18 -4.37
C ASN A 21 -2.73 16.13 -3.28
N ARG A 22 -2.12 17.27 -2.97
CA ARG A 22 -1.15 17.32 -1.89
C ARG A 22 -1.74 16.93 -0.56
N GLY A 23 -3.02 17.17 -0.38
CA GLY A 23 -3.67 16.80 0.86
C GLY A 23 -3.64 15.30 1.10
N TYR A 24 -3.72 14.51 0.04
CA TYR A 24 -3.63 13.06 0.20
C TYR A 24 -2.28 12.66 0.73
N ARG A 25 -1.22 13.25 0.18
CA ARG A 25 0.12 12.91 0.62
C ARG A 25 0.30 13.21 2.11
N THR A 26 -0.08 14.42 2.53
CA THR A 26 0.06 14.82 3.92
C THR A 26 -0.72 13.88 4.83
N ARG A 27 -1.94 13.56 4.44
CA ARG A 27 -2.79 12.70 5.24
C ARG A 27 -2.23 11.30 5.34
N LEU A 28 -1.77 10.74 4.21
CA LEU A 28 -1.25 9.39 4.19
C LEU A 28 0.02 9.27 5.00
N MET A 29 0.89 10.27 4.91
CA MET A 29 2.10 10.27 5.69
C MET A 29 1.80 10.39 7.19
N ALA A 30 0.79 11.16 7.53
CA ALA A 30 0.39 11.30 8.92
C ALA A 30 -0.17 9.99 9.47
N MET A 31 -0.70 9.14 8.60
CA MET A 31 -1.20 7.84 9.00
C MET A 31 -0.10 6.79 9.08
N GLY A 32 1.13 7.15 8.77
CA GLY A 32 2.23 6.22 8.84
C GLY A 32 2.65 5.61 7.52
N LEU A 33 2.03 6.00 6.41
CA LEU A 33 2.37 5.45 5.12
C LEU A 33 3.46 6.27 4.46
N THR A 34 4.64 6.25 5.08
CA THR A 34 5.77 6.99 4.54
C THR A 34 6.53 6.10 3.57
N PRO A 35 7.35 6.67 2.69
CA PRO A 35 8.15 5.86 1.78
C PRO A 35 8.99 4.85 2.54
N GLY A 36 9.01 3.63 2.05
CA GLY A 36 9.71 2.54 2.71
C GLY A 36 8.83 1.71 3.62
N THR A 37 7.61 2.13 3.88
CA THR A 37 6.72 1.39 4.76
C THR A 37 6.14 0.20 4.02
N ARG A 38 6.16 -0.97 4.65
CA ARG A 38 5.55 -2.16 4.09
C ARG A 38 4.17 -2.36 4.65
N PHE A 39 3.29 -2.89 3.83
CA PHE A 39 1.91 -3.13 4.21
C PHE A 39 1.37 -4.32 3.44
N THR A 40 0.26 -4.87 3.91
CA THR A 40 -0.41 -5.97 3.23
C THR A 40 -1.83 -5.53 2.89
N LEU A 41 -2.27 -5.84 1.68
CA LEU A 41 -3.64 -5.52 1.28
C LEU A 41 -4.56 -6.56 1.89
N LYS A 42 -5.41 -6.12 2.80
CA LYS A 42 -6.27 -7.05 3.53
C LYS A 42 -7.64 -7.21 2.90
N ARG A 43 -8.19 -6.15 2.37
CA ARG A 43 -9.54 -6.19 1.85
C ARG A 43 -9.73 -5.15 0.78
N LEU A 44 -10.49 -5.51 -0.24
CA LEU A 44 -10.76 -4.62 -1.34
C LEU A 44 -12.25 -4.69 -1.63
N ALA A 45 -12.95 -3.59 -1.47
CA ALA A 45 -14.38 -3.58 -1.73
C ALA A 45 -14.65 -3.80 -3.22
N PRO A 46 -15.83 -4.26 -3.58
CA PRO A 46 -16.12 -4.64 -4.96
C PRO A 46 -15.80 -3.60 -6.01
N LEU A 47 -15.98 -2.33 -5.68
CA LEU A 47 -15.68 -1.27 -6.63
C LEU A 47 -14.35 -0.60 -6.37
N GLY A 48 -13.51 -1.22 -5.53
CA GLY A 48 -12.21 -0.64 -5.22
C GLY A 48 -12.25 0.45 -4.16
N ASP A 49 -13.38 0.63 -3.49
CA ASP A 49 -13.53 1.69 -2.51
C ASP A 49 -14.47 1.21 -1.42
N PRO A 50 -14.01 1.10 -0.17
CA PRO A 50 -12.67 1.45 0.30
C PRO A 50 -11.67 0.32 0.15
N VAL A 51 -10.41 0.64 0.44
CA VAL A 51 -9.32 -0.33 0.44
C VAL A 51 -8.82 -0.43 1.86
N GLU A 52 -8.68 -1.64 2.38
CA GLU A 52 -8.18 -1.84 3.74
C GLU A 52 -6.81 -2.49 3.69
N ILE A 53 -5.83 -1.89 4.34
CA ILE A 53 -4.49 -2.44 4.40
C ILE A 53 -4.06 -2.60 5.84
N GLU A 54 -3.08 -3.46 6.06
CA GLU A 54 -2.53 -3.65 7.39
C GLU A 54 -1.10 -3.14 7.41
N VAL A 55 -0.81 -2.26 8.37
CA VAL A 55 0.51 -1.65 8.51
C VAL A 55 0.96 -1.83 9.94
N ARG A 56 2.08 -2.53 10.13
CA ARG A 56 2.66 -2.68 11.47
C ARG A 56 1.67 -3.18 12.50
N GLY A 57 0.80 -4.08 12.10
CA GLY A 57 -0.10 -4.70 13.05
C GLY A 57 -1.42 -3.99 13.25
N PHE A 58 -1.67 -2.90 12.56
CA PHE A 58 -2.97 -2.26 12.65
C PHE A 58 -3.52 -1.99 11.24
N SER A 59 -4.83 -1.81 11.18
CA SER A 59 -5.51 -1.67 9.90
C SER A 59 -5.76 -0.21 9.58
N LEU A 60 -5.60 0.14 8.31
CA LEU A 60 -5.94 1.45 7.80
C LEU A 60 -6.92 1.29 6.66
N THR A 61 -7.88 2.18 6.58
CA THR A 61 -8.85 2.18 5.49
C THR A 61 -8.58 3.40 4.61
N LEU A 62 -8.42 3.15 3.33
CA LEU A 62 -8.12 4.20 2.37
C LEU A 62 -9.25 4.30 1.37
N ARG A 63 -9.48 5.51 0.88
CA ARG A 63 -10.41 5.68 -0.20
C ARG A 63 -9.71 5.36 -1.50
N LYS A 64 -10.48 5.03 -2.52
CA LYS A 64 -9.94 4.66 -3.82
C LYS A 64 -8.97 5.71 -4.33
N GLN A 65 -9.33 6.97 -4.21
CA GLN A 65 -8.47 8.05 -4.70
C GLN A 65 -7.16 8.11 -3.96
N GLU A 66 -7.20 7.83 -2.67
CA GLU A 66 -5.98 7.83 -1.87
C GLU A 66 -5.10 6.65 -2.28
N ALA A 67 -5.70 5.50 -2.51
CA ALA A 67 -4.94 4.34 -2.92
C ALA A 67 -4.29 4.56 -4.28
N GLU A 68 -4.96 5.28 -5.16
CA GLU A 68 -4.41 5.54 -6.47
C GLU A 68 -3.26 6.53 -6.44
N ALA A 69 -3.16 7.31 -5.38
CA ALA A 69 -2.08 8.28 -5.25
C ALA A 69 -0.80 7.67 -4.71
N ILE A 70 -0.84 6.42 -4.26
CA ILE A 70 0.33 5.78 -3.67
C ILE A 70 1.00 4.89 -4.69
N ARG A 71 2.31 5.14 -4.90
CA ARG A 71 3.12 4.29 -5.76
C ARG A 71 3.80 3.26 -4.89
N VAL A 72 3.74 2.00 -5.30
CA VAL A 72 4.25 0.91 -4.49
C VAL A 72 5.05 -0.07 -5.33
N ALA A 73 5.85 -0.89 -4.65
CA ALA A 73 6.53 -2.01 -5.26
C ALA A 73 6.04 -3.25 -4.56
N ARG A 74 5.58 -4.23 -5.32
CA ARG A 74 5.11 -5.48 -4.72
C ARG A 74 6.28 -6.22 -4.12
N CYS A 75 6.11 -6.72 -2.92
CA CYS A 75 7.09 -7.55 -2.28
C CYS A 75 6.73 -9.00 -2.56
N ASP A 76 7.59 -9.68 -3.30
CA ASP A 76 7.34 -11.07 -3.66
C ASP A 76 7.91 -11.94 -2.57
N ALA A 77 7.05 -12.60 -1.84
CA ALA A 77 7.47 -13.42 -0.72
C ALA A 77 8.42 -14.52 -1.14
N ALA A 78 8.19 -15.10 -2.29
CA ALA A 78 9.06 -16.17 -2.75
C ALA A 78 10.46 -15.64 -3.02
N VAL A 79 10.54 -14.50 -3.65
CA VAL A 79 11.83 -13.90 -3.93
C VAL A 79 12.52 -13.52 -2.64
N GLN A 80 11.77 -12.97 -1.72
CA GLN A 80 12.34 -12.59 -0.45
C GLN A 80 12.88 -13.76 0.30
N GLN A 81 12.17 -14.85 0.30
CA GLN A 81 12.65 -16.00 0.98
C GLN A 81 13.94 -16.49 0.40
N ALA A 82 14.02 -16.50 -0.90
CA ALA A 82 15.24 -16.93 -1.53
C ALA A 82 16.38 -16.02 -1.13
N GLY A 83 16.11 -14.75 -1.08
CA GLY A 83 17.14 -13.80 -0.71
C GLY A 83 17.59 -13.99 0.71
N GLU A 84 16.65 -14.28 1.59
CA GLU A 84 17.02 -14.44 2.95
C GLU A 84 17.85 -15.61 3.21
N GLN A 85 17.54 -16.66 2.54
CA GLN A 85 18.28 -17.82 2.78
C GLN A 85 19.64 -17.72 2.28
N GLY A 86 19.80 -16.86 1.33
CA GLY A 86 21.11 -16.63 0.77
C GLY A 86 22.01 -16.11 1.79
#